data_b2e1e7a23abb5466a25e5734137d5843
#
_entry.id   b2e1e7a23abb5466a25e5734137d5843
#
_cell.length_a   1.000
_cell.length_b   1.000
_cell.length_c   1.000
_cell.angle_alpha   90.00
_cell.angle_beta   90.00
_cell.angle_gamma   90.00
#
_symmetry.space_group_name_H-M   'P 1'
#
loop_
_entity.id
_entity.type
_entity.pdbx_description
1 polymer ?
#
loop_
_entity_poly.entity_id
_entity_poly.type
_entity_poly.pdbx_seq_one_letter_code
_entity_poly.pdbx_strand_id
1 'polypeptide(L)'
;MVNVEEPVLYAALATDIITELKQTSIEIKDVTVSFKGAKGVYTAIKDISLEVKKGEIVTLIGHSGCGKSTLMNTISGMVKPTRGEVIANGNVIKGPGPDRGIVFQNYSLLPWLSVYKNIYEAVDSVMKDKTAAEKRAMVQSNLEMVNLLPHKDKLPGQLSGGMKQRVAIARAFAINPSILLLDEPFGALDALTKGSMHIELLKLWNLDKRNKTIVMVTHDIEEAIFLSDRVVVMNDGPEATIKEIVNVNLPRPRNKKDITHDPEYVRIHDKLLSLLFNKFSIED
;
A
#
# COMPACT_ATOMS: atom_id res chain seq x y z
N MET A 1 -0.31 30.66 42.22
CA MET A 1 -1.47 30.13 41.50
C MET A 1 -0.92 29.32 40.35
N VAL A 2 -0.96 28.00 40.46
CA VAL A 2 -0.50 27.09 39.38
C VAL A 2 -1.63 27.00 38.35
N ASN A 3 -1.33 27.31 37.09
CA ASN A 3 -2.29 27.32 35.99
C ASN A 3 -2.88 25.91 35.79
N VAL A 4 -4.15 25.73 36.11
CA VAL A 4 -4.90 24.47 36.02
C VAL A 4 -5.35 24.16 34.57
N GLU A 5 -5.09 25.06 33.61
CA GLU A 5 -5.59 24.96 32.24
C GLU A 5 -4.74 24.04 31.31
N GLU A 6 -3.44 23.84 31.59
CA GLU A 6 -2.58 23.01 30.76
C GLU A 6 -2.97 21.52 30.70
N PRO A 7 -3.31 20.84 31.82
CA PRO A 7 -3.66 19.41 31.76
C PRO A 7 -4.95 19.13 30.99
N VAL A 8 -5.90 20.07 31.01
CA VAL A 8 -7.18 19.92 30.29
C VAL A 8 -6.99 20.09 28.79
N LEU A 9 -6.12 21.01 28.37
CA LEU A 9 -5.78 21.21 26.96
C LEU A 9 -5.03 19.98 26.38
N TYR A 10 -4.07 19.42 27.13
CA TYR A 10 -3.36 18.20 26.72
C TYR A 10 -4.30 16.99 26.66
N ALA A 11 -5.23 16.85 27.58
CA ALA A 11 -6.23 15.78 27.57
C ALA A 11 -7.20 15.91 26.39
N ALA A 12 -7.66 17.12 26.07
CA ALA A 12 -8.52 17.39 24.92
C ALA A 12 -7.77 17.10 23.60
N LEU A 13 -6.55 17.61 23.45
CA LEU A 13 -5.69 17.32 22.29
C LEU A 13 -5.39 15.82 22.15
N ALA A 14 -5.14 15.12 23.25
CA ALA A 14 -4.94 13.66 23.22
C ALA A 14 -6.21 12.92 22.81
N THR A 15 -7.39 13.36 23.27
CA THR A 15 -8.69 12.79 22.91
C THR A 15 -9.01 13.03 21.43
N ASP A 16 -8.75 14.22 20.90
CA ASP A 16 -8.93 14.56 19.49
C ASP A 16 -7.97 13.75 18.62
N ILE A 17 -6.71 13.62 19.02
CA ILE A 17 -5.71 12.79 18.36
C ILE A 17 -6.13 11.31 18.35
N ILE A 18 -6.61 10.78 19.47
CA ILE A 18 -7.08 9.38 19.58
C ILE A 18 -8.33 9.16 18.73
N THR A 19 -9.23 10.13 18.67
CA THR A 19 -10.44 10.07 17.85
C THR A 19 -10.11 10.15 16.36
N GLU A 20 -9.17 11.00 15.97
CA GLU A 20 -8.67 11.13 14.60
C GLU A 20 -7.90 9.89 14.13
N LEU A 21 -7.13 9.25 15.02
CA LEU A 21 -6.44 7.97 14.77
C LEU A 21 -7.39 6.78 14.67
N LYS A 22 -8.65 6.91 15.12
CA LYS A 22 -9.68 5.86 14.98
C LYS A 22 -10.51 6.01 13.71
N GLN A 23 -10.32 7.07 12.92
CA GLN A 23 -11.07 7.21 11.66
C GLN A 23 -10.67 6.13 10.66
N THR A 24 -11.68 5.47 10.10
CA THR A 24 -11.51 4.49 9.03
C THR A 24 -11.19 5.22 7.73
N SER A 25 -10.08 4.84 7.09
CA SER A 25 -9.68 5.37 5.78
C SER A 25 -10.29 4.58 4.64
N ILE A 26 -10.37 3.24 4.80
CA ILE A 26 -10.96 2.34 3.80
C ILE A 26 -11.90 1.38 4.54
N GLU A 27 -13.14 1.28 4.06
CA GLU A 27 -14.10 0.27 4.48
C GLU A 27 -14.49 -0.60 3.27
N ILE A 28 -14.34 -1.89 3.42
CA ILE A 28 -14.77 -2.90 2.45
C ILE A 28 -15.91 -3.67 3.10
N LYS A 29 -17.11 -3.61 2.51
CA LYS A 29 -18.33 -4.17 3.07
C LYS A 29 -18.90 -5.26 2.17
N ASP A 30 -18.77 -6.52 2.58
CA ASP A 30 -19.31 -7.72 1.91
C ASP A 30 -19.04 -7.75 0.40
N VAL A 31 -17.79 -7.39 0.03
CA VAL A 31 -17.39 -7.25 -1.36
C VAL A 31 -17.20 -8.60 -2.02
N THR A 32 -17.92 -8.81 -3.12
CA THR A 32 -17.76 -9.93 -4.04
C THR A 32 -17.42 -9.39 -5.42
N VAL A 33 -16.43 -9.99 -6.08
CA VAL A 33 -16.05 -9.65 -7.45
C VAL A 33 -16.08 -10.89 -8.32
N SER A 34 -16.93 -10.84 -9.35
CA SER A 34 -17.08 -11.91 -10.33
C SER A 34 -16.89 -11.36 -11.75
N PHE A 35 -16.22 -12.13 -12.58
CA PHE A 35 -15.96 -11.82 -13.99
C PHE A 35 -16.75 -12.77 -14.89
N LYS A 36 -17.36 -12.23 -15.94
CA LYS A 36 -18.03 -13.03 -16.99
C LYS A 36 -16.98 -13.44 -18.02
N GLY A 37 -16.80 -14.72 -18.20
CA GLY A 37 -15.91 -15.30 -19.22
C GLY A 37 -16.65 -16.20 -20.19
N ALA A 38 -16.00 -16.66 -21.23
CA ALA A 38 -16.57 -17.57 -22.24
C ALA A 38 -17.07 -18.91 -21.64
N LYS A 39 -16.51 -19.34 -20.51
CA LYS A 39 -16.85 -20.61 -19.82
C LYS A 39 -17.83 -20.41 -18.63
N GLY A 40 -18.42 -19.23 -18.47
CA GLY A 40 -19.31 -18.91 -17.36
C GLY A 40 -18.81 -17.77 -16.46
N VAL A 41 -19.34 -17.70 -15.25
CA VAL A 41 -18.98 -16.69 -14.25
C VAL A 41 -17.84 -17.23 -13.36
N TYR A 42 -16.76 -16.47 -13.23
CA TYR A 42 -15.65 -16.74 -12.32
C TYR A 42 -15.68 -15.74 -11.18
N THR A 43 -15.86 -16.19 -9.95
CA THR A 43 -15.78 -15.35 -8.76
C THR A 43 -14.36 -15.38 -8.21
N ALA A 44 -13.69 -14.25 -8.25
CA ALA A 44 -12.30 -14.14 -7.79
C ALA A 44 -12.23 -13.99 -6.27
N ILE A 45 -13.02 -13.08 -5.71
CA ILE A 45 -13.14 -12.84 -4.25
C ILE A 45 -14.61 -12.82 -3.85
N LYS A 46 -14.90 -13.26 -2.62
CA LYS A 46 -16.27 -13.41 -2.13
C LYS A 46 -16.38 -12.94 -0.68
N ASP A 47 -17.42 -12.15 -0.41
CA ASP A 47 -17.82 -11.68 0.91
C ASP A 47 -16.67 -11.13 1.76
N ILE A 48 -15.81 -10.29 1.12
CA ILE A 48 -14.68 -9.64 1.79
C ILE A 48 -15.20 -8.45 2.60
N SER A 49 -14.92 -8.46 3.90
CA SER A 49 -15.12 -7.30 4.79
C SER A 49 -13.82 -6.99 5.51
N LEU A 50 -13.35 -5.73 5.38
CA LEU A 50 -12.09 -5.25 5.97
C LEU A 50 -12.18 -3.74 6.21
N GLU A 51 -11.74 -3.32 7.38
CA GLU A 51 -11.52 -1.90 7.70
C GLU A 51 -10.03 -1.61 7.78
N VAL A 52 -9.58 -0.52 7.15
CA VAL A 52 -8.22 0.00 7.27
C VAL A 52 -8.29 1.39 7.90
N LYS A 53 -7.60 1.56 9.01
CA LYS A 53 -7.58 2.82 9.76
C LYS A 53 -6.72 3.86 9.06
N LYS A 54 -7.05 5.13 9.28
CA LYS A 54 -6.24 6.24 8.80
C LYS A 54 -4.81 6.15 9.36
N GLY A 55 -3.82 6.30 8.50
CA GLY A 55 -2.41 6.18 8.88
C GLY A 55 -1.91 4.76 9.12
N GLU A 56 -2.68 3.73 8.81
CA GLU A 56 -2.30 2.33 8.96
C GLU A 56 -1.60 1.80 7.72
N ILE A 57 -0.65 0.89 7.89
CA ILE A 57 -0.07 0.08 6.82
C ILE A 57 -0.63 -1.34 6.95
N VAL A 58 -1.41 -1.76 5.96
CA VAL A 58 -1.97 -3.11 5.87
C VAL A 58 -1.38 -3.83 4.68
N THR A 59 -0.88 -5.05 4.89
CA THR A 59 -0.36 -5.89 3.81
C THR A 59 -1.26 -7.09 3.56
N LEU A 60 -1.59 -7.32 2.28
CA LEU A 60 -2.30 -8.50 1.82
C LEU A 60 -1.28 -9.56 1.39
N ILE A 61 -1.36 -10.77 1.95
CA ILE A 61 -0.56 -11.92 1.54
C ILE A 61 -1.44 -13.12 1.19
N GLY A 62 -0.90 -14.05 0.42
CA GLY A 62 -1.60 -15.27 -0.01
C GLY A 62 -1.00 -15.82 -1.30
N HIS A 63 -1.38 -17.01 -1.72
CA HIS A 63 -0.87 -17.65 -2.92
C HIS A 63 -1.16 -16.84 -4.20
N SER A 64 -0.43 -17.15 -5.27
CA SER A 64 -0.69 -16.55 -6.58
C SER A 64 -2.12 -16.89 -7.04
N GLY A 65 -2.83 -15.91 -7.59
CA GLY A 65 -4.21 -16.09 -8.07
C GLY A 65 -5.30 -16.06 -6.99
N CYS A 66 -4.98 -15.85 -5.70
CA CYS A 66 -5.99 -15.78 -4.63
C CYS A 66 -6.75 -14.43 -4.56
N GLY A 67 -6.68 -13.59 -5.58
CA GLY A 67 -7.52 -12.38 -5.65
C GLY A 67 -6.95 -11.11 -5.01
N LYS A 68 -5.71 -11.08 -4.51
CA LYS A 68 -5.09 -9.86 -3.90
C LYS A 68 -5.14 -8.65 -4.83
N SER A 69 -4.67 -8.80 -6.07
CA SER A 69 -4.72 -7.73 -7.07
C SER A 69 -6.16 -7.37 -7.47
N THR A 70 -7.10 -8.32 -7.43
CA THR A 70 -8.53 -8.03 -7.63
C THR A 70 -9.06 -7.14 -6.51
N LEU A 71 -8.76 -7.47 -5.26
CA LEU A 71 -9.15 -6.64 -4.12
C LEU A 71 -8.51 -5.26 -4.18
N MET A 72 -7.21 -5.19 -4.49
CA MET A 72 -6.48 -3.93 -4.69
C MET A 72 -7.11 -3.07 -5.79
N ASN A 73 -7.42 -3.67 -6.95
CA ASN A 73 -8.08 -2.98 -8.06
C ASN A 73 -9.51 -2.54 -7.71
N THR A 74 -10.18 -3.23 -6.79
CA THR A 74 -11.49 -2.82 -6.30
C THR A 74 -11.39 -1.61 -5.36
N ILE A 75 -10.40 -1.60 -4.46
CA ILE A 75 -10.10 -0.44 -3.60
C ILE A 75 -9.69 0.77 -4.45
N SER A 76 -8.97 0.56 -5.54
CA SER A 76 -8.58 1.64 -6.45
C SER A 76 -9.75 2.24 -7.24
N GLY A 77 -10.85 1.51 -7.36
CA GLY A 77 -12.00 1.86 -8.20
C GLY A 77 -11.86 1.43 -9.67
N MET A 78 -10.81 0.69 -10.04
CA MET A 78 -10.65 0.14 -11.40
C MET A 78 -11.56 -1.04 -11.67
N VAL A 79 -11.88 -1.81 -10.64
CA VAL A 79 -12.82 -2.93 -10.70
C VAL A 79 -14.02 -2.60 -9.81
N LYS A 80 -15.19 -2.61 -10.40
CA LYS A 80 -16.43 -2.42 -9.64
C LYS A 80 -16.83 -3.75 -8.97
N PRO A 81 -17.16 -3.77 -7.67
CA PRO A 81 -17.67 -4.98 -7.03
C PRO A 81 -18.98 -5.42 -7.66
N THR A 82 -19.18 -6.74 -7.76
CA THR A 82 -20.43 -7.36 -8.20
C THR A 82 -21.49 -7.26 -7.09
N ARG A 83 -21.06 -7.33 -5.83
CA ARG A 83 -21.86 -7.16 -4.61
C ARG A 83 -21.00 -6.43 -3.56
N GLY A 84 -21.68 -5.76 -2.63
CA GLY A 84 -21.03 -4.98 -1.59
C GLY A 84 -20.54 -3.63 -2.10
N GLU A 85 -19.80 -2.94 -1.26
CA GLU A 85 -19.26 -1.62 -1.57
C GLU A 85 -17.89 -1.38 -0.92
N VAL A 86 -17.12 -0.48 -1.53
CA VAL A 86 -15.86 0.03 -0.94
C VAL A 86 -16.03 1.52 -0.71
N ILE A 87 -15.67 1.96 0.49
CA ILE A 87 -15.71 3.35 0.91
C ILE A 87 -14.28 3.81 1.19
N ALA A 88 -13.89 4.94 0.65
CA ALA A 88 -12.61 5.59 0.94
C ALA A 88 -12.85 6.99 1.49
N ASN A 89 -12.24 7.31 2.64
CA ASN A 89 -12.41 8.60 3.32
C ASN A 89 -13.88 9.03 3.45
N GLY A 90 -14.77 8.07 3.81
CA GLY A 90 -16.21 8.30 3.98
C GLY A 90 -17.02 8.37 2.68
N ASN A 91 -16.42 8.20 1.50
CA ASN A 91 -17.09 8.27 0.22
C ASN A 91 -17.08 6.91 -0.49
N VAL A 92 -18.23 6.48 -1.00
CA VAL A 92 -18.32 5.24 -1.81
C VAL A 92 -17.50 5.41 -3.09
N ILE A 93 -16.61 4.44 -3.36
CA ILE A 93 -15.76 4.43 -4.55
C ILE A 93 -16.60 4.10 -5.77
N LYS A 94 -16.66 5.05 -6.71
CA LYS A 94 -17.36 4.89 -8.01
C LYS A 94 -16.41 4.69 -9.19
N GLY A 95 -15.12 4.96 -8.97
CA GLY A 95 -14.06 4.88 -9.98
C GLY A 95 -12.71 5.32 -9.43
N PRO A 96 -11.64 5.32 -10.25
CA PRO A 96 -10.34 5.87 -9.87
C PRO A 96 -10.45 7.35 -9.43
N GLY A 97 -9.63 7.73 -8.46
CA GLY A 97 -9.62 9.08 -7.91
C GLY A 97 -8.23 9.55 -7.48
N PRO A 98 -7.99 10.89 -7.41
CA PRO A 98 -6.70 11.45 -7.05
C PRO A 98 -6.31 11.24 -5.59
N ASP A 99 -7.26 10.88 -4.75
CA ASP A 99 -7.07 10.52 -3.34
C ASP A 99 -6.34 9.17 -3.15
N ARG A 100 -6.21 8.37 -4.23
CA ARG A 100 -5.58 7.05 -4.26
C ARG A 100 -4.45 6.99 -5.28
N GLY A 101 -3.21 6.84 -4.79
CA GLY A 101 -2.03 6.58 -5.63
C GLY A 101 -1.82 5.07 -5.79
N ILE A 102 -1.48 4.62 -6.99
CA ILE A 102 -1.31 3.19 -7.29
C ILE A 102 0.06 2.93 -7.89
N VAL A 103 0.74 1.91 -7.35
CA VAL A 103 1.91 1.28 -7.96
C VAL A 103 1.51 -0.11 -8.42
N PHE A 104 1.52 -0.33 -9.74
CA PHE A 104 1.19 -1.61 -10.35
C PHE A 104 2.40 -2.53 -10.43
N GLN A 105 2.17 -3.82 -10.37
CA GLN A 105 3.19 -4.86 -10.52
C GLN A 105 3.99 -4.73 -11.85
N ASN A 106 3.34 -4.31 -12.93
CA ASN A 106 3.94 -4.11 -14.26
C ASN A 106 4.42 -2.68 -14.52
N TYR A 107 4.61 -1.86 -13.46
CA TYR A 107 5.07 -0.46 -13.47
C TYR A 107 4.13 0.53 -14.17
N SER A 108 3.41 0.16 -15.21
CA SER A 108 2.48 0.96 -16.01
C SER A 108 3.06 2.34 -16.41
N LEU A 109 4.34 2.37 -16.80
CA LEU A 109 4.99 3.58 -17.29
C LEU A 109 4.58 3.84 -18.74
N LEU A 110 4.44 5.12 -19.10
CA LEU A 110 4.17 5.56 -20.45
C LEU A 110 5.47 5.46 -21.26
N PRO A 111 5.59 4.51 -22.22
CA PRO A 111 6.87 4.17 -22.84
C PRO A 111 7.45 5.26 -23.74
N TRP A 112 6.61 6.20 -24.20
CA TRP A 112 7.00 7.35 -25.01
C TRP A 112 7.39 8.58 -24.21
N LEU A 113 7.24 8.56 -22.88
CA LEU A 113 7.62 9.65 -21.99
C LEU A 113 8.89 9.33 -21.22
N SER A 114 9.74 10.35 -21.02
CA SER A 114 10.92 10.20 -20.15
C SER A 114 10.51 9.95 -18.71
N VAL A 115 11.47 9.52 -17.88
CA VAL A 115 11.30 9.35 -16.42
C VAL A 115 10.68 10.60 -15.79
N TYR A 116 11.23 11.78 -16.10
CA TYR A 116 10.70 13.05 -15.63
C TYR A 116 9.25 13.26 -16.05
N LYS A 117 8.96 13.08 -17.33
CA LYS A 117 7.62 13.30 -17.88
C LYS A 117 6.59 12.31 -17.34
N ASN A 118 6.96 11.06 -17.09
CA ASN A 118 6.08 10.08 -16.45
C ASN A 118 5.57 10.53 -15.07
N ILE A 119 6.41 11.24 -14.31
CA ILE A 119 6.01 11.78 -13.00
C ILE A 119 5.29 13.11 -13.18
N TYR A 120 5.78 13.99 -14.09
CA TYR A 120 5.22 15.31 -14.31
C TYR A 120 3.74 15.23 -14.78
N GLU A 121 3.41 14.33 -15.69
CA GLU A 121 2.04 14.14 -16.18
C GLU A 121 1.07 13.75 -15.03
N ALA A 122 1.52 12.91 -14.10
CA ALA A 122 0.71 12.57 -12.93
C ALA A 122 0.49 13.81 -12.03
N VAL A 123 1.55 14.55 -11.75
CA VAL A 123 1.47 15.79 -10.95
C VAL A 123 0.59 16.83 -11.66
N ASP A 124 0.77 17.02 -12.96
CA ASP A 124 0.01 18.02 -13.73
C ASP A 124 -1.48 17.66 -13.83
N SER A 125 -1.80 16.36 -13.92
CA SER A 125 -3.19 15.90 -13.98
C SER A 125 -3.96 16.12 -12.68
N VAL A 126 -3.29 16.03 -11.52
CA VAL A 126 -3.92 16.10 -10.19
C VAL A 126 -3.78 17.48 -9.56
N MET A 127 -2.60 18.09 -9.58
CA MET A 127 -2.29 19.34 -8.91
C MET A 127 -2.63 20.57 -9.77
N LYS A 128 -3.92 20.78 -10.05
CA LYS A 128 -4.37 21.86 -10.93
C LYS A 128 -4.20 23.26 -10.35
N ASP A 129 -4.14 23.35 -9.02
CA ASP A 129 -3.94 24.58 -8.25
C ASP A 129 -2.47 25.02 -8.16
N LYS A 130 -1.53 24.16 -8.52
CA LYS A 130 -0.09 24.42 -8.42
C LYS A 130 0.47 25.09 -9.67
N THR A 131 1.42 26.00 -9.45
CA THR A 131 2.19 26.62 -10.53
C THR A 131 3.12 25.64 -11.23
N ALA A 132 3.55 25.94 -12.44
CA ALA A 132 4.50 25.10 -13.15
C ALA A 132 5.86 24.98 -12.42
N ALA A 133 6.26 25.98 -11.63
CA ALA A 133 7.47 25.93 -10.82
C ALA A 133 7.33 24.95 -9.66
N GLU A 134 6.22 24.98 -8.92
CA GLU A 134 5.92 24.04 -7.83
C GLU A 134 5.83 22.60 -8.34
N LYS A 135 5.14 22.37 -9.47
CA LYS A 135 5.07 21.03 -10.10
C LYS A 135 6.45 20.49 -10.46
N ARG A 136 7.33 21.32 -11.02
CA ARG A 136 8.72 20.94 -11.32
C ARG A 136 9.48 20.57 -10.05
N ALA A 137 9.35 21.35 -8.97
CA ALA A 137 9.99 21.07 -7.70
C ALA A 137 9.50 19.75 -7.09
N MET A 138 8.18 19.47 -7.15
CA MET A 138 7.60 18.19 -6.71
C MET A 138 8.20 17.01 -7.47
N VAL A 139 8.29 17.09 -8.80
CA VAL A 139 8.89 16.03 -9.63
C VAL A 139 10.36 15.82 -9.29
N GLN A 140 11.12 16.90 -9.13
CA GLN A 140 12.55 16.82 -8.79
C GLN A 140 12.76 16.15 -7.44
N SER A 141 12.05 16.58 -6.41
CA SER A 141 12.13 15.98 -5.05
C SER A 141 11.82 14.49 -5.07
N ASN A 142 10.78 14.06 -5.81
CA ASN A 142 10.44 12.65 -5.94
C ASN A 142 11.48 11.84 -6.73
N LEU A 143 12.15 12.44 -7.73
CA LEU A 143 13.26 11.81 -8.44
C LEU A 143 14.50 11.66 -7.55
N GLU A 144 14.79 12.65 -6.71
CA GLU A 144 15.89 12.61 -5.73
C GLU A 144 15.63 11.50 -4.69
N MET A 145 14.41 11.42 -4.15
CA MET A 145 13.98 10.40 -3.19
C MET A 145 14.27 8.97 -3.67
N VAL A 146 14.03 8.70 -4.95
CA VAL A 146 14.26 7.35 -5.52
C VAL A 146 15.64 7.22 -6.20
N ASN A 147 16.54 8.19 -6.05
CA ASN A 147 17.89 8.23 -6.67
C ASN A 147 17.85 8.07 -8.20
N LEU A 148 16.89 8.72 -8.87
CA LEU A 148 16.74 8.67 -10.33
C LEU A 148 16.91 10.04 -11.03
N LEU A 149 17.26 11.09 -10.30
CA LEU A 149 17.48 12.41 -10.90
C LEU A 149 18.51 12.40 -12.05
N PRO A 150 19.66 11.67 -11.97
CA PRO A 150 20.62 11.56 -13.08
C PRO A 150 20.05 10.86 -14.33
N HIS A 151 18.92 10.18 -14.20
CA HIS A 151 18.28 9.40 -15.27
C HIS A 151 16.97 10.00 -15.74
N LYS A 152 16.65 11.24 -15.36
CA LYS A 152 15.36 11.92 -15.59
C LYS A 152 14.93 11.98 -17.05
N ASP A 153 15.88 12.02 -17.97
CA ASP A 153 15.62 12.17 -19.42
C ASP A 153 15.53 10.83 -20.16
N LYS A 154 15.86 9.70 -19.50
CA LYS A 154 15.77 8.36 -20.10
C LYS A 154 14.31 7.95 -20.32
N LEU A 155 14.08 7.16 -21.38
CA LEU A 155 12.81 6.49 -21.64
C LEU A 155 12.73 5.18 -20.84
N PRO A 156 11.52 4.65 -20.52
CA PRO A 156 11.34 3.38 -19.83
C PRO A 156 12.09 2.20 -20.45
N GLY A 157 12.19 2.15 -21.78
CA GLY A 157 12.94 1.09 -22.49
C GLY A 157 14.44 1.07 -22.17
N GLN A 158 15.00 2.17 -21.65
CA GLN A 158 16.43 2.32 -21.31
C GLN A 158 16.70 2.05 -19.81
N LEU A 159 15.69 1.62 -19.05
CA LEU A 159 15.77 1.42 -17.61
C LEU A 159 15.78 -0.08 -17.28
N SER A 160 16.49 -0.45 -16.22
CA SER A 160 16.34 -1.76 -15.58
C SER A 160 14.95 -1.92 -14.94
N GLY A 161 14.54 -3.17 -14.64
CA GLY A 161 13.28 -3.44 -13.94
C GLY A 161 13.15 -2.67 -12.62
N GLY A 162 14.20 -2.68 -11.80
CA GLY A 162 14.24 -1.94 -10.55
C GLY A 162 14.17 -0.42 -10.72
N MET A 163 14.78 0.14 -11.79
CA MET A 163 14.63 1.56 -12.09
C MET A 163 13.20 1.91 -12.51
N LYS A 164 12.56 1.09 -13.34
CA LYS A 164 11.14 1.27 -13.72
C LYS A 164 10.24 1.28 -12.49
N GLN A 165 10.49 0.37 -11.56
CA GLN A 165 9.73 0.28 -10.32
C GLN A 165 9.89 1.53 -9.45
N ARG A 166 11.12 2.05 -9.30
CA ARG A 166 11.38 3.31 -8.60
C ARG A 166 10.68 4.50 -9.25
N VAL A 167 10.60 4.55 -10.59
CA VAL A 167 9.82 5.59 -11.29
C VAL A 167 8.33 5.48 -10.98
N ALA A 168 7.78 4.26 -10.97
CA ALA A 168 6.36 4.03 -10.65
C ALA A 168 6.03 4.44 -9.20
N ILE A 169 6.93 4.14 -8.27
CA ILE A 169 6.82 4.58 -6.87
C ILE A 169 6.85 6.11 -6.80
N ALA A 170 7.87 6.76 -7.38
CA ALA A 170 7.99 8.21 -7.39
C ALA A 170 6.74 8.90 -7.99
N ARG A 171 6.19 8.35 -9.07
CA ARG A 171 4.95 8.84 -9.70
C ARG A 171 3.75 8.77 -8.76
N ALA A 172 3.58 7.66 -8.05
CA ALA A 172 2.48 7.49 -7.12
C ALA A 172 2.60 8.42 -5.90
N PHE A 173 3.82 8.66 -5.41
CA PHE A 173 4.07 9.56 -4.29
C PHE A 173 3.95 11.04 -4.67
N ALA A 174 4.32 11.40 -5.91
CA ALA A 174 4.36 12.79 -6.35
C ALA A 174 3.00 13.50 -6.32
N ILE A 175 1.90 12.77 -6.45
CA ILE A 175 0.54 13.32 -6.34
C ILE A 175 0.04 13.45 -4.90
N ASN A 176 0.86 13.08 -3.92
CA ASN A 176 0.58 13.14 -2.48
C ASN A 176 -0.81 12.61 -2.07
N PRO A 177 -1.20 11.39 -2.46
CA PRO A 177 -2.52 10.84 -2.16
C PRO A 177 -2.65 10.50 -0.68
N SER A 178 -3.89 10.47 -0.15
CA SER A 178 -4.17 10.02 1.21
C SER A 178 -4.10 8.49 1.38
N ILE A 179 -4.32 7.76 0.28
CA ILE A 179 -4.25 6.30 0.22
C ILE A 179 -3.24 5.87 -0.83
N LEU A 180 -2.30 5.01 -0.45
CA LEU A 180 -1.33 4.38 -1.36
C LEU A 180 -1.63 2.90 -1.49
N LEU A 181 -1.79 2.45 -2.72
CA LEU A 181 -2.04 1.07 -3.11
C LEU A 181 -0.80 0.54 -3.84
N LEU A 182 -0.12 -0.44 -3.26
CA LEU A 182 1.18 -0.92 -3.73
C LEU A 182 1.08 -2.42 -4.07
N ASP A 183 1.02 -2.75 -5.36
CA ASP A 183 0.94 -4.15 -5.83
C ASP A 183 2.35 -4.68 -6.15
N GLU A 184 2.91 -5.48 -5.24
CA GLU A 184 4.27 -6.02 -5.26
C GLU A 184 5.35 -4.96 -5.56
N PRO A 185 5.39 -3.84 -4.80
CA PRO A 185 6.16 -2.64 -5.16
C PRO A 185 7.67 -2.84 -5.12
N PHE A 186 8.16 -3.93 -4.57
CA PHE A 186 9.59 -4.19 -4.40
C PHE A 186 10.04 -5.52 -5.03
N GLY A 187 9.15 -6.23 -5.73
CA GLY A 187 9.42 -7.57 -6.26
C GLY A 187 10.56 -7.64 -7.28
N ALA A 188 10.77 -6.58 -8.07
CA ALA A 188 11.84 -6.53 -9.08
C ALA A 188 13.14 -5.86 -8.59
N LEU A 189 13.26 -5.54 -7.29
CA LEU A 189 14.44 -4.92 -6.72
C LEU A 189 15.42 -5.96 -6.18
N ASP A 190 16.72 -5.69 -6.32
CA ASP A 190 17.76 -6.41 -5.58
C ASP A 190 17.65 -6.15 -4.06
N ALA A 191 18.23 -7.02 -3.25
CA ALA A 191 18.08 -6.99 -1.79
C ALA A 191 18.54 -5.67 -1.14
N LEU A 192 19.61 -5.04 -1.64
CA LEU A 192 20.12 -3.78 -1.10
C LEU A 192 19.19 -2.62 -1.44
N THR A 193 18.79 -2.54 -2.70
CA THR A 193 17.83 -1.53 -3.18
C THR A 193 16.47 -1.72 -2.50
N LYS A 194 16.00 -2.95 -2.33
CA LYS A 194 14.76 -3.28 -1.61
C LYS A 194 14.81 -2.75 -0.17
N GLY A 195 15.90 -3.01 0.55
CA GLY A 195 16.07 -2.53 1.92
C GLY A 195 16.04 -1.00 2.03
N SER A 196 16.72 -0.29 1.13
CA SER A 196 16.70 1.18 1.10
C SER A 196 15.31 1.74 0.78
N MET A 197 14.58 1.13 -0.15
CA MET A 197 13.22 1.55 -0.52
C MET A 197 12.20 1.31 0.59
N HIS A 198 12.35 0.24 1.39
CA HIS A 198 11.52 0.03 2.59
C HIS A 198 11.69 1.18 3.60
N ILE A 199 12.95 1.60 3.82
CA ILE A 199 13.25 2.71 4.73
C ILE A 199 12.67 4.02 4.20
N GLU A 200 12.81 4.30 2.89
CA GLU A 200 12.23 5.50 2.29
C GLU A 200 10.70 5.51 2.35
N LEU A 201 10.04 4.37 2.10
CA LEU A 201 8.60 4.24 2.27
C LEU A 201 8.17 4.58 3.70
N LEU A 202 8.85 4.02 4.70
CA LEU A 202 8.55 4.27 6.11
C LEU A 202 8.85 5.72 6.53
N LYS A 203 9.91 6.35 6.00
CA LYS A 203 10.18 7.78 6.24
C LYS A 203 9.03 8.65 5.72
N LEU A 204 8.61 8.45 4.47
CA LEU A 204 7.53 9.20 3.85
C LEU A 204 6.20 8.99 4.58
N TRP A 205 5.91 7.75 4.97
CA TRP A 205 4.74 7.45 5.77
C TRP A 205 4.80 8.13 7.15
N ASN A 206 5.98 8.15 7.81
CA ASN A 206 6.15 8.80 9.11
C ASN A 206 6.01 10.32 9.06
N LEU A 207 6.47 10.97 7.98
CA LEU A 207 6.35 12.43 7.81
C LEU A 207 4.88 12.88 7.81
N ASP A 208 3.98 12.04 7.31
CA ASP A 208 2.55 12.32 7.20
C ASP A 208 1.69 11.17 7.72
N LYS A 209 2.14 10.54 8.82
CA LYS A 209 1.53 9.34 9.41
C LYS A 209 0.02 9.46 9.64
N ARG A 210 -0.46 10.66 9.99
CA ARG A 210 -1.88 10.90 10.25
C ARG A 210 -2.73 10.92 8.99
N ASN A 211 -2.13 11.14 7.82
CA ASN A 211 -2.85 11.36 6.57
C ASN A 211 -2.61 10.28 5.52
N LYS A 212 -1.54 9.47 5.62
CA LYS A 212 -1.22 8.42 4.63
C LYS A 212 -1.55 7.02 5.12
N THR A 213 -2.51 6.41 4.47
CA THR A 213 -2.87 4.99 4.64
C THR A 213 -2.25 4.17 3.51
N ILE A 214 -1.68 3.01 3.82
CA ILE A 214 -1.04 2.16 2.82
C ILE A 214 -1.70 0.78 2.83
N VAL A 215 -2.12 0.32 1.65
CA VAL A 215 -2.46 -1.08 1.41
C VAL A 215 -1.45 -1.65 0.43
N MET A 216 -0.77 -2.71 0.81
CA MET A 216 0.29 -3.32 0.03
C MET A 216 -0.02 -4.79 -0.23
N VAL A 217 0.38 -5.29 -1.39
CA VAL A 217 0.44 -6.72 -1.71
C VAL A 217 1.89 -7.14 -1.76
N THR A 218 2.22 -8.24 -1.13
CA THR A 218 3.52 -8.91 -1.28
C THR A 218 3.37 -10.42 -1.09
N HIS A 219 4.35 -11.17 -1.58
CA HIS A 219 4.53 -12.60 -1.29
C HIS A 219 5.65 -12.86 -0.27
N ASP A 220 6.30 -11.80 0.21
CA ASP A 220 7.43 -11.85 1.14
C ASP A 220 6.93 -11.59 2.57
N ILE A 221 7.00 -12.62 3.43
CA ILE A 221 6.54 -12.56 4.82
C ILE A 221 7.36 -11.57 5.64
N GLU A 222 8.68 -11.55 5.45
CA GLU A 222 9.57 -10.63 6.18
C GLU A 222 9.26 -9.17 5.84
N GLU A 223 8.96 -8.89 4.56
CA GLU A 223 8.54 -7.58 4.10
C GLU A 223 7.21 -7.18 4.74
N ALA A 224 6.23 -8.09 4.76
CA ALA A 224 4.93 -7.87 5.38
C ALA A 224 5.07 -7.54 6.87
N ILE A 225 5.87 -8.30 7.63
CA ILE A 225 6.10 -8.05 9.04
C ILE A 225 6.86 -6.74 9.26
N PHE A 226 7.89 -6.46 8.44
CA PHE A 226 8.72 -5.28 8.60
C PHE A 226 7.94 -3.98 8.39
N LEU A 227 7.06 -3.95 7.40
CA LEU A 227 6.36 -2.72 6.98
C LEU A 227 5.01 -2.50 7.67
N SER A 228 4.25 -3.56 7.96
CA SER A 228 2.82 -3.44 8.26
C SER A 228 2.49 -3.30 9.74
N ASP A 229 1.32 -2.77 10.01
CA ASP A 229 0.67 -2.81 11.32
C ASP A 229 -0.25 -4.03 11.42
N ARG A 230 -0.83 -4.47 10.27
CA ARG A 230 -1.58 -5.72 10.14
C ARG A 230 -1.25 -6.42 8.84
N VAL A 231 -1.26 -7.75 8.88
CA VAL A 231 -1.13 -8.63 7.73
C VAL A 231 -2.44 -9.38 7.54
N VAL A 232 -3.06 -9.20 6.38
CA VAL A 232 -4.29 -9.87 5.98
C VAL A 232 -3.93 -11.07 5.11
N VAL A 233 -4.19 -12.26 5.60
CA VAL A 233 -3.94 -13.51 4.88
C VAL A 233 -5.18 -13.89 4.11
N MET A 234 -5.07 -14.04 2.79
CA MET A 234 -6.15 -14.53 1.94
C MET A 234 -6.02 -16.03 1.71
N ASN A 235 -7.14 -16.74 1.68
CA ASN A 235 -7.17 -18.15 1.31
C ASN A 235 -7.05 -18.31 -0.22
N ASP A 236 -6.92 -19.56 -0.67
CA ASP A 236 -6.83 -19.85 -2.10
C ASP A 236 -8.14 -19.54 -2.84
N GLY A 237 -8.00 -19.10 -4.10
CA GLY A 237 -9.15 -18.97 -5.00
C GLY A 237 -9.56 -20.31 -5.66
N PRO A 238 -10.67 -20.32 -6.38
CA PRO A 238 -11.66 -19.26 -6.59
C PRO A 238 -12.46 -18.94 -5.32
N GLU A 239 -13.27 -17.86 -5.38
CA GLU A 239 -14.08 -17.38 -4.25
C GLU A 239 -13.23 -17.10 -2.99
N ALA A 240 -12.04 -16.54 -3.18
CA ALA A 240 -11.13 -16.27 -2.07
C ALA A 240 -11.74 -15.29 -1.05
N THR A 241 -11.50 -15.59 0.22
CA THR A 241 -11.91 -14.78 1.38
C THR A 241 -10.70 -14.39 2.22
N ILE A 242 -10.92 -13.59 3.25
CA ILE A 242 -9.91 -13.36 4.29
C ILE A 242 -9.85 -14.60 5.19
N LYS A 243 -8.70 -15.26 5.24
CA LYS A 243 -8.43 -16.40 6.10
C LYS A 243 -8.20 -15.98 7.54
N GLU A 244 -7.34 -14.98 7.73
CA GLU A 244 -7.03 -14.41 9.04
C GLU A 244 -6.39 -13.03 8.91
N ILE A 245 -6.54 -12.19 9.94
CA ILE A 245 -5.87 -10.91 10.08
C ILE A 245 -4.90 -11.00 11.26
N VAL A 246 -3.62 -10.85 11.00
CA VAL A 246 -2.55 -10.94 12.01
C VAL A 246 -2.05 -9.53 12.34
N ASN A 247 -2.17 -9.14 13.60
CA ASN A 247 -1.62 -7.88 14.08
C ASN A 247 -0.09 -7.99 14.23
N VAL A 248 0.63 -6.95 13.83
CA VAL A 248 2.09 -6.86 13.97
C VAL A 248 2.41 -5.89 15.10
N ASN A 249 2.40 -6.42 16.34
CA ASN A 249 2.60 -5.63 17.56
C ASN A 249 4.09 -5.37 17.86
N LEU A 250 4.86 -5.07 16.81
CA LEU A 250 6.28 -4.74 16.93
C LEU A 250 6.46 -3.21 16.96
N PRO A 251 7.27 -2.67 17.88
CA PRO A 251 7.49 -1.24 18.01
C PRO A 251 8.13 -0.64 16.75
N ARG A 252 7.90 0.63 16.50
CA ARG A 252 8.56 1.42 15.45
C ARG A 252 9.49 2.47 16.08
N PRO A 253 10.63 2.82 15.47
CA PRO A 253 11.14 2.33 14.18
C PRO A 253 11.66 0.89 14.26
N ARG A 254 11.36 0.06 13.26
CA ARG A 254 11.86 -1.30 13.15
C ARG A 254 13.22 -1.32 12.46
N ASN A 255 14.18 -2.02 13.05
CA ASN A 255 15.50 -2.28 12.44
C ASN A 255 15.54 -3.75 11.99
N LYS A 256 15.83 -4.00 10.72
CA LYS A 256 15.85 -5.37 10.17
C LYS A 256 16.79 -6.32 10.91
N LYS A 257 17.94 -5.81 11.41
CA LYS A 257 18.90 -6.66 12.13
C LYS A 257 18.42 -7.09 13.52
N ASP A 258 17.72 -6.19 14.19
CA ASP A 258 17.33 -6.40 15.58
C ASP A 258 15.98 -7.12 15.69
N ILE A 259 15.06 -6.81 14.76
CA ILE A 259 13.69 -7.32 14.79
C ILE A 259 13.61 -8.84 14.59
N THR A 260 14.51 -9.45 13.82
CA THR A 260 14.52 -10.91 13.55
C THR A 260 14.79 -11.75 14.78
N HIS A 261 15.36 -11.16 15.84
CA HIS A 261 15.60 -11.82 17.14
C HIS A 261 14.50 -11.54 18.16
N ASP A 262 13.52 -10.70 17.83
CA ASP A 262 12.40 -10.41 18.72
C ASP A 262 11.46 -11.63 18.77
N PRO A 263 11.11 -12.15 19.98
CA PRO A 263 10.21 -13.29 20.13
C PRO A 263 8.83 -13.08 19.45
N GLU A 264 8.34 -11.84 19.43
CA GLU A 264 7.08 -11.49 18.77
C GLU A 264 7.21 -11.57 17.25
N TYR A 265 8.36 -11.18 16.68
CA TYR A 265 8.65 -11.37 15.27
C TYR A 265 8.61 -12.87 14.90
N VAL A 266 9.32 -13.70 15.64
CA VAL A 266 9.35 -15.16 15.40
C VAL A 266 7.94 -15.74 15.47
N ARG A 267 7.16 -15.38 16.49
CA ARG A 267 5.77 -15.82 16.65
C ARG A 267 4.88 -15.42 15.46
N ILE A 268 5.00 -14.18 14.99
CA ILE A 268 4.22 -13.70 13.85
C ILE A 268 4.66 -14.40 12.57
N HIS A 269 5.97 -14.55 12.35
CA HIS A 269 6.55 -15.21 11.18
C HIS A 269 6.07 -16.66 11.06
N ASP A 270 6.19 -17.45 12.13
CA ASP A 270 5.75 -18.85 12.17
C ASP A 270 4.24 -18.97 11.95
N LYS A 271 3.47 -18.06 12.54
CA LYS A 271 2.02 -18.00 12.31
C LYS A 271 1.69 -17.74 10.84
N LEU A 272 2.33 -16.76 10.19
CA LEU A 272 2.12 -16.46 8.79
C LEU A 272 2.54 -17.62 7.88
N LEU A 273 3.68 -18.28 8.19
CA LEU A 273 4.10 -19.49 7.50
C LEU A 273 3.03 -20.59 7.61
N SER A 274 2.54 -20.86 8.80
CA SER A 274 1.51 -21.89 9.02
C SER A 274 0.21 -21.59 8.27
N LEU A 275 -0.19 -20.32 8.22
CA LEU A 275 -1.39 -19.90 7.48
C LEU A 275 -1.25 -20.05 5.97
N LEU A 276 -0.03 -19.85 5.42
CA LEU A 276 0.22 -19.97 3.99
C LEU A 276 0.47 -21.41 3.55
N PHE A 277 1.17 -22.23 4.37
CA PHE A 277 1.71 -23.52 3.94
C PHE A 277 1.02 -24.74 4.58
N ASN A 278 0.02 -24.58 5.45
CA ASN A 278 -0.69 -25.69 6.11
C ASN A 278 -1.40 -26.70 5.18
N LYS A 279 -1.22 -26.61 3.84
CA LYS A 279 -1.66 -27.63 2.89
C LYS A 279 -0.55 -28.64 2.51
N PHE A 280 0.69 -28.41 2.98
CA PHE A 280 1.84 -29.30 2.73
C PHE A 280 2.18 -30.13 3.98
N SER A 281 1.19 -30.63 4.71
CA SER A 281 1.44 -31.81 5.54
C SER A 281 1.75 -32.92 4.56
N ILE A 282 3.03 -33.27 4.45
CA ILE A 282 3.45 -34.53 3.86
C ILE A 282 2.74 -35.58 4.71
N GLU A 283 1.73 -36.24 4.13
CA GLU A 283 1.26 -37.52 4.67
C GLU A 283 2.44 -38.49 4.52
N ASP A 284 3.10 -38.79 5.65
CA ASP A 284 4.08 -39.87 5.75
C ASP A 284 3.40 -41.24 5.61
#